data_1481880c2b7e5199c566695391779905
#
_entry.id   1481880c2b7e5199c566695391779905
#
_cell.length_a   1.000
_cell.length_b   1.000
_cell.length_c   1.000
_cell.angle_alpha   90.00
_cell.angle_beta   90.00
_cell.angle_gamma   90.00
#
_symmetry.space_group_name_H-M   'P 1'
#
loop_
_entity.id
_entity.type
_entity.pdbx_description
1 polymer ?
#
loop_
_entity_poly.entity_id
_entity_poly.type
_entity_poly.pdbx_seq_one_letter_code
_entity_poly.pdbx_strand_id
1 'polypeptide(L)'
;LEQRLTKAFAFLKEQLPDLQVPVICMHVSGLSQNVLVSDSLLSLSIDKYLGVDYPLYDNYFPPVQRVRMTPQQVSTDYLLGWLMASYPFAGNESVLLERMIYEGKLRYIVRQALGGKEGVDTLAYPEVVEQWCEQHEADMWQQIIERKLLYTPDQPTTDRFFDDVVSPL
;
A
#
# COMPACT_ATOMS: atom_id res chain seq x y z
N LEU A 1 -4.34 17.42 4.82
CA LEU A 1 -4.11 16.07 5.36
C LEU A 1 -5.08 15.78 6.50
N GLU A 2 -5.10 16.57 7.58
CA GLU A 2 -5.91 16.36 8.78
C GLU A 2 -7.39 16.10 8.47
N GLN A 3 -8.06 17.02 7.78
CA GLN A 3 -9.47 16.85 7.40
C GLN A 3 -9.73 15.57 6.60
N ARG A 4 -8.81 15.19 5.73
CA ARG A 4 -8.92 14.01 4.92
C ARG A 4 -8.82 12.74 5.78
N LEU A 5 -7.85 12.67 6.68
CA LEU A 5 -7.71 11.56 7.61
C LEU A 5 -8.87 11.48 8.59
N THR A 6 -9.35 12.60 9.12
CA THR A 6 -10.52 12.64 10.00
C THR A 6 -11.74 12.01 9.34
N LYS A 7 -12.05 12.40 8.09
CA LYS A 7 -13.16 11.80 7.33
C LYS A 7 -12.96 10.32 7.06
N ALA A 8 -11.73 9.93 6.68
CA ALA A 8 -11.41 8.54 6.39
C ALA A 8 -11.53 7.66 7.64
N PHE A 9 -11.01 8.10 8.79
CA PHE A 9 -11.16 7.36 10.04
C PHE A 9 -12.61 7.32 10.55
N ALA A 10 -13.41 8.36 10.33
CA ALA A 10 -14.84 8.33 10.62
C ALA A 10 -15.53 7.23 9.79
N PHE A 11 -15.29 7.18 8.48
CA PHE A 11 -15.80 6.13 7.61
C PHE A 11 -15.33 4.74 8.08
N LEU A 12 -14.03 4.58 8.35
CA LEU A 12 -13.49 3.30 8.81
C LEU A 12 -14.13 2.84 10.13
N LYS A 13 -14.38 3.76 11.06
CA LYS A 13 -15.02 3.43 12.34
C LYS A 13 -16.47 2.96 12.18
N GLU A 14 -17.20 3.45 11.18
CA GLU A 14 -18.53 2.97 10.84
C GLU A 14 -18.50 1.55 10.25
N GLN A 15 -17.53 1.27 9.39
CA GLN A 15 -17.40 -0.04 8.74
C GLN A 15 -16.73 -1.10 9.62
N LEU A 16 -15.84 -0.67 10.50
CA LEU A 16 -15.02 -1.50 11.38
C LEU A 16 -15.15 -0.97 12.83
N PRO A 17 -16.22 -1.29 13.55
CA PRO A 17 -16.51 -0.71 14.86
C PRO A 17 -15.43 -0.95 15.92
N ASP A 18 -14.69 -2.04 15.80
CA ASP A 18 -13.60 -2.40 16.73
C ASP A 18 -12.29 -1.68 16.44
N LEU A 19 -12.16 -1.05 15.26
CA LEU A 19 -10.95 -0.32 14.89
C LEU A 19 -10.73 0.87 15.83
N GLN A 20 -9.57 0.93 16.46
CA GLN A 20 -9.16 2.09 17.23
C GLN A 20 -8.68 3.21 16.28
N VAL A 21 -8.97 4.45 16.63
CA VAL A 21 -8.43 5.61 15.89
C VAL A 21 -7.13 6.03 16.56
N PRO A 22 -5.99 6.02 15.84
CA PRO A 22 -4.69 6.33 16.44
C PRO A 22 -4.50 7.83 16.65
N VAL A 23 -3.57 8.17 17.53
CA VAL A 23 -2.93 9.48 17.52
C VAL A 23 -1.97 9.53 16.35
N ILE A 24 -2.14 10.51 15.47
CA ILE A 24 -1.32 10.66 14.26
C ILE A 24 -0.19 11.64 14.52
N CYS A 25 1.03 11.21 14.25
CA CYS A 25 2.24 12.00 14.34
C CYS A 25 3.04 11.96 13.04
N MET A 26 4.02 12.83 12.95
CA MET A 26 5.01 12.85 11.89
C MET A 26 6.41 12.87 12.50
N HIS A 27 7.37 12.25 11.82
CA HIS A 27 8.77 12.27 12.19
C HIS A 27 9.68 12.41 10.98
N VAL A 28 10.95 12.56 11.19
CA VAL A 28 11.99 12.50 10.16
C VAL A 28 12.88 11.32 10.46
N SER A 29 12.99 10.36 9.54
CA SER A 29 13.75 9.12 9.75
C SER A 29 15.13 9.11 9.08
N GLY A 30 15.46 10.13 8.30
CA GLY A 30 16.64 10.10 7.43
C GLY A 30 16.48 9.08 6.30
N LEU A 31 15.26 8.94 5.75
CA LEU A 31 14.87 8.03 4.67
C LEU A 31 14.91 6.53 5.04
N SER A 32 15.05 6.18 6.32
CA SER A 32 15.24 4.79 6.76
C SER A 32 13.93 4.04 7.00
N GLN A 33 12.88 4.73 7.46
CA GLN A 33 11.59 4.12 7.82
C GLN A 33 10.42 4.89 7.23
N ASN A 34 9.32 4.21 6.89
CA ASN A 34 8.12 4.86 6.39
C ASN A 34 7.12 5.15 7.50
N VAL A 35 6.77 4.12 8.24
CA VAL A 35 5.68 4.14 9.23
C VAL A 35 6.16 3.50 10.53
N LEU A 36 5.84 4.12 11.65
CA LEU A 36 5.98 3.57 12.99
C LEU A 36 4.59 3.41 13.59
N VAL A 37 4.28 2.21 14.05
CA VAL A 37 3.01 1.88 14.66
C VAL A 37 3.23 1.38 16.07
N SER A 38 2.43 1.86 17.01
CA SER A 38 2.28 1.30 18.37
C SER A 38 0.79 1.18 18.70
N ASP A 39 0.46 0.70 19.90
CA ASP A 39 -0.93 0.41 20.29
C ASP A 39 -1.94 1.55 20.03
N SER A 40 -1.51 2.78 20.13
CA SER A 40 -2.37 3.96 19.97
C SER A 40 -1.76 5.08 19.12
N LEU A 41 -0.57 4.87 18.56
CA LEU A 41 0.17 5.89 17.84
C LEU A 41 0.56 5.41 16.45
N LEU A 42 0.36 6.26 15.48
CA LEU A 42 0.76 6.06 14.09
C LEU A 42 1.61 7.25 13.64
N SER A 43 2.87 7.02 13.34
CA SER A 43 3.79 8.06 12.90
C SER A 43 4.34 7.76 11.50
N LEU A 44 4.29 8.76 10.62
CA LEU A 44 4.80 8.67 9.25
C LEU A 44 6.05 9.53 9.09
N SER A 45 7.01 9.01 8.34
CA SER A 45 8.24 9.74 8.01
C SER A 45 7.99 10.71 6.87
N ILE A 46 7.93 12.01 7.17
CA ILE A 46 7.59 13.04 6.17
C ILE A 46 8.68 13.24 5.11
N ASP A 47 9.91 12.92 5.42
CA ASP A 47 11.05 13.00 4.50
C ASP A 47 10.98 11.99 3.34
N LYS A 48 10.06 11.03 3.41
CA LYS A 48 9.77 10.10 2.30
C LYS A 48 8.64 10.55 1.36
N TYR A 49 8.09 11.77 1.55
CA TYR A 49 6.96 12.27 0.76
C TYR A 49 7.21 13.69 0.21
N LEU A 50 8.46 13.98 -0.13
CA LEU A 50 8.87 15.30 -0.62
C LEU A 50 8.64 15.52 -2.12
N GLY A 51 8.19 14.49 -2.81
CA GLY A 51 7.91 14.53 -4.25
C GLY A 51 8.90 13.70 -5.07
N VAL A 52 8.45 13.25 -6.25
CA VAL A 52 9.20 12.33 -7.13
C VAL A 52 10.58 12.87 -7.54
N ASP A 53 10.68 14.19 -7.69
CA ASP A 53 11.90 14.87 -8.16
C ASP A 53 12.80 15.35 -7.01
N TYR A 54 12.55 14.92 -5.77
CA TYR A 54 13.42 15.34 -4.67
C TYR A 54 14.85 14.79 -4.86
N PRO A 55 15.87 15.66 -4.94
CA PRO A 55 17.20 15.27 -5.47
C PRO A 55 17.91 14.15 -4.71
N LEU A 56 17.66 14.03 -3.37
CA LEU A 56 18.28 12.98 -2.59
C LEU A 56 17.72 11.59 -2.92
N TYR A 57 16.50 11.50 -3.45
CA TYR A 57 15.88 10.20 -3.77
C TYR A 57 16.62 9.47 -4.90
N ASP A 58 17.25 10.18 -5.80
CA ASP A 58 18.03 9.57 -6.90
C ASP A 58 19.15 8.64 -6.40
N ASN A 59 19.68 8.92 -5.20
CA ASN A 59 20.76 8.15 -4.62
C ASN A 59 20.31 6.91 -3.81
N TYR A 60 19.01 6.86 -3.44
CA TYR A 60 18.52 5.86 -2.47
C TYR A 60 17.38 5.02 -2.98
N PHE A 61 16.60 5.51 -3.96
CA PHE A 61 15.38 4.85 -4.39
C PHE A 61 15.31 4.73 -5.92
N PRO A 62 14.95 3.56 -6.45
CA PRO A 62 14.69 3.39 -7.87
C PRO A 62 13.47 4.23 -8.31
N PRO A 63 13.41 4.62 -9.60
CA PRO A 63 12.31 5.46 -10.12
C PRO A 63 10.92 4.95 -9.78
N VAL A 64 10.74 3.64 -9.78
CA VAL A 64 9.46 2.98 -9.50
C VAL A 64 8.96 3.18 -8.05
N GLN A 65 9.85 3.30 -7.08
CA GLN A 65 9.48 3.61 -5.70
C GLN A 65 9.17 5.10 -5.54
N ARG A 66 9.89 5.97 -6.26
CA ARG A 66 9.76 7.43 -6.14
C ARG A 66 8.40 7.96 -6.55
N VAL A 67 7.69 7.29 -7.48
CA VAL A 67 6.33 7.69 -7.90
C VAL A 67 5.33 7.70 -6.75
N ARG A 68 5.57 6.91 -5.72
CA ARG A 68 4.75 6.86 -4.50
C ARG A 68 5.20 7.81 -3.41
N MET A 69 6.42 8.37 -3.52
CA MET A 69 7.01 9.24 -2.49
C MET A 69 6.53 10.70 -2.62
N THR A 70 5.22 10.88 -2.69
CA THR A 70 4.56 12.17 -2.90
C THR A 70 3.63 12.53 -1.75
N PRO A 71 3.39 13.82 -1.47
CA PRO A 71 2.46 14.26 -0.43
C PRO A 71 1.05 13.68 -0.58
N GLN A 72 0.64 13.33 -1.79
CA GLN A 72 -0.67 12.75 -2.08
C GLN A 72 -0.83 11.36 -1.48
N GLN A 73 0.25 10.58 -1.39
CA GLN A 73 0.25 9.22 -0.86
C GLN A 73 0.24 9.14 0.67
N VAL A 74 0.56 10.21 1.36
CA VAL A 74 0.60 10.27 2.83
C VAL A 74 -0.67 9.68 3.47
N SER A 75 -1.86 10.09 3.00
CA SER A 75 -3.12 9.59 3.58
C SER A 75 -3.32 8.10 3.34
N THR A 76 -2.96 7.61 2.16
CA THR A 76 -3.03 6.19 1.79
C THR A 76 -2.15 5.36 2.70
N ASP A 77 -0.90 5.75 2.87
CA ASP A 77 0.09 4.99 3.63
C ASP A 77 -0.22 5.01 5.14
N TYR A 78 -0.75 6.12 5.67
CA TYR A 78 -1.27 6.14 7.04
C TYR A 78 -2.36 5.10 7.26
N LEU A 79 -3.37 5.10 6.37
CA LEU A 79 -4.52 4.21 6.51
C LEU A 79 -4.12 2.74 6.29
N LEU A 80 -3.30 2.45 5.28
CA LEU A 80 -2.79 1.11 5.03
C LEU A 80 -1.95 0.61 6.21
N GLY A 81 -0.99 1.39 6.67
CA GLY A 81 -0.13 1.01 7.81
C GLY A 81 -0.92 0.73 9.07
N TRP A 82 -1.95 1.55 9.37
CA TRP A 82 -2.82 1.32 10.52
C TRP A 82 -3.69 0.07 10.38
N LEU A 83 -4.28 -0.14 9.20
CA LEU A 83 -5.10 -1.32 8.93
C LEU A 83 -4.27 -2.61 8.96
N MET A 84 -3.05 -2.60 8.40
CA MET A 84 -2.14 -3.76 8.47
C MET A 84 -1.77 -4.11 9.91
N ALA A 85 -1.54 -3.10 10.75
CA ALA A 85 -1.24 -3.31 12.16
C ALA A 85 -2.46 -3.78 12.98
N SER A 86 -3.67 -3.24 12.67
CA SER A 86 -4.91 -3.59 13.37
C SER A 86 -5.48 -4.95 12.93
N TYR A 87 -5.23 -5.34 11.68
CA TYR A 87 -5.71 -6.57 11.06
C TYR A 87 -4.55 -7.27 10.33
N PRO A 88 -3.58 -7.83 11.08
CA PRO A 88 -2.41 -8.47 10.47
C PRO A 88 -2.81 -9.67 9.62
N PHE A 89 -1.98 -9.96 8.62
CA PHE A 89 -2.16 -11.15 7.81
C PHE A 89 -2.09 -12.41 8.68
N ALA A 90 -3.09 -13.27 8.55
CA ALA A 90 -3.21 -14.51 9.33
C ALA A 90 -3.25 -15.76 8.42
N GLY A 91 -2.97 -15.59 7.13
CA GLY A 91 -2.94 -16.67 6.15
C GLY A 91 -1.56 -17.28 5.97
N ASN A 92 -1.40 -18.06 4.91
CA ASN A 92 -0.13 -18.66 4.55
C ASN A 92 0.69 -17.71 3.66
N GLU A 93 1.80 -17.20 4.19
CA GLU A 93 2.71 -16.26 3.50
C GLU A 93 3.24 -16.79 2.16
N SER A 94 3.34 -18.12 2.02
CA SER A 94 3.81 -18.76 0.78
C SER A 94 2.73 -18.88 -0.30
N VAL A 95 1.45 -18.62 0.02
CA VAL A 95 0.34 -18.79 -0.93
C VAL A 95 -0.05 -17.44 -1.52
N LEU A 96 0.26 -17.26 -2.80
CA LEU A 96 0.06 -16.01 -3.52
C LEU A 96 -1.39 -15.51 -3.42
N LEU A 97 -2.39 -16.37 -3.62
CA LEU A 97 -3.79 -15.97 -3.59
C LEU A 97 -4.22 -15.40 -2.23
N GLU A 98 -3.76 -16.00 -1.14
CA GLU A 98 -4.11 -15.53 0.21
C GLU A 98 -3.55 -14.13 0.46
N ARG A 99 -2.30 -13.88 0.06
CA ARG A 99 -1.69 -12.55 0.14
C ARG A 99 -2.37 -11.54 -0.78
N MET A 100 -2.66 -11.90 -2.03
CA MET A 100 -3.39 -11.03 -2.98
C MET A 100 -4.74 -10.61 -2.42
N ILE A 101 -5.50 -11.54 -1.84
CA ILE A 101 -6.81 -11.25 -1.24
C ILE A 101 -6.65 -10.30 -0.05
N TYR A 102 -5.69 -10.53 0.82
CA TYR A 102 -5.43 -9.67 1.96
C TYR A 102 -5.07 -8.24 1.53
N GLU A 103 -4.08 -8.10 0.67
CA GLU A 103 -3.64 -6.80 0.14
C GLU A 103 -4.76 -6.07 -0.62
N GLY A 104 -5.51 -6.80 -1.43
CA GLY A 104 -6.65 -6.25 -2.17
C GLY A 104 -7.76 -5.73 -1.25
N LYS A 105 -8.08 -6.45 -0.17
CA LYS A 105 -9.07 -6.01 0.83
C LYS A 105 -8.63 -4.71 1.51
N LEU A 106 -7.38 -4.62 1.94
CA LEU A 106 -6.86 -3.42 2.60
C LEU A 106 -6.92 -2.21 1.66
N ARG A 107 -6.44 -2.37 0.43
CA ARG A 107 -6.45 -1.29 -0.57
C ARG A 107 -7.87 -0.88 -0.96
N TYR A 108 -8.77 -1.84 -1.08
CA TYR A 108 -10.17 -1.57 -1.37
C TYR A 108 -10.80 -0.69 -0.29
N ILE A 109 -10.65 -1.06 1.00
CA ILE A 109 -11.26 -0.29 2.10
C ILE A 109 -10.60 1.09 2.27
N VAL A 110 -9.29 1.20 2.09
CA VAL A 110 -8.60 2.50 2.08
C VAL A 110 -9.13 3.40 0.96
N ARG A 111 -9.30 2.85 -0.25
CA ARG A 111 -9.89 3.58 -1.37
C ARG A 111 -11.29 4.10 -1.04
N GLN A 112 -12.14 3.26 -0.45
CA GLN A 112 -13.49 3.69 -0.03
C GLN A 112 -13.42 4.80 1.02
N ALA A 113 -12.57 4.65 2.02
CA ALA A 113 -12.37 5.65 3.07
C ALA A 113 -11.86 7.01 2.53
N LEU A 114 -11.11 6.99 1.43
CA LEU A 114 -10.59 8.19 0.77
C LEU A 114 -11.50 8.79 -0.31
N GLY A 115 -12.72 8.29 -0.48
CA GLY A 115 -13.72 8.83 -1.40
C GLY A 115 -14.01 7.98 -2.64
N GLY A 116 -13.63 6.72 -2.66
CA GLY A 116 -13.93 5.78 -3.74
C GLY A 116 -13.16 6.04 -5.04
N LYS A 117 -13.84 5.95 -6.20
CA LYS A 117 -13.19 6.12 -7.52
C LYS A 117 -12.63 7.52 -7.77
N GLU A 118 -13.20 8.53 -7.13
CA GLU A 118 -12.75 9.93 -7.21
C GLU A 118 -11.64 10.23 -6.19
N GLY A 119 -11.31 9.23 -5.36
CA GLY A 119 -10.28 9.32 -4.33
C GLY A 119 -8.87 9.22 -4.89
N VAL A 120 -7.92 9.09 -3.96
CA VAL A 120 -6.50 8.88 -4.31
C VAL A 120 -6.30 7.49 -4.88
N ASP A 121 -5.48 7.42 -5.91
CA ASP A 121 -4.97 6.14 -6.38
C ASP A 121 -4.18 5.44 -5.25
N THR A 122 -4.72 4.33 -4.79
CA THR A 122 -4.11 3.54 -3.71
C THR A 122 -2.92 2.70 -4.18
N LEU A 123 -2.76 2.53 -5.49
CA LEU A 123 -1.65 1.79 -6.09
C LEU A 123 -0.53 2.73 -6.54
N ALA A 124 -0.89 3.98 -6.90
CA ALA A 124 0.05 5.01 -7.39
C ALA A 124 0.91 4.53 -8.57
N TYR A 125 0.33 3.73 -9.47
CA TYR A 125 0.99 3.36 -10.70
C TYR A 125 0.92 4.50 -11.72
N PRO A 126 1.95 4.69 -12.55
CA PRO A 126 1.85 5.52 -13.74
C PRO A 126 0.72 5.01 -14.66
N GLU A 127 -0.01 5.94 -15.27
CA GLU A 127 -1.14 5.62 -16.18
C GLU A 127 -0.74 4.62 -17.28
N VAL A 128 0.49 4.70 -17.78
CA VAL A 128 1.01 3.76 -18.78
C VAL A 128 1.05 2.31 -18.25
N VAL A 129 1.31 2.13 -16.97
CA VAL A 129 1.34 0.79 -16.33
C VAL A 129 -0.09 0.28 -16.17
N GLU A 130 -1.03 1.13 -15.74
CA GLU A 130 -2.44 0.75 -15.61
C GLU A 130 -3.02 0.33 -16.98
N GLN A 131 -2.80 1.14 -18.02
CA GLN A 131 -3.23 0.82 -19.38
C GLN A 131 -2.62 -0.49 -19.89
N TRP A 132 -1.36 -0.73 -19.59
CA TRP A 132 -0.71 -1.98 -19.96
C TRP A 132 -1.33 -3.18 -19.23
N CYS A 133 -1.58 -3.06 -17.94
CA CYS A 133 -2.25 -4.10 -17.15
C CYS A 133 -3.66 -4.40 -17.68
N GLU A 134 -4.46 -3.39 -17.99
CA GLU A 134 -5.79 -3.56 -18.56
C GLU A 134 -5.76 -4.30 -19.90
N GLN A 135 -4.78 -3.98 -20.76
CA GLN A 135 -4.64 -4.63 -22.07
C GLN A 135 -4.16 -6.08 -21.98
N HIS A 136 -3.42 -6.43 -20.94
CA HIS A 136 -2.79 -7.76 -20.78
C HIS A 136 -3.38 -8.58 -19.62
N GLU A 137 -4.49 -8.15 -19.05
CA GLU A 137 -5.09 -8.83 -17.89
C GLU A 137 -5.32 -10.32 -18.14
N ALA A 138 -5.89 -10.65 -19.32
CA ALA A 138 -6.16 -12.04 -19.69
C ALA A 138 -4.86 -12.88 -19.77
N ASP A 139 -3.81 -12.33 -20.36
CA ASP A 139 -2.52 -13.01 -20.53
C ASP A 139 -1.83 -13.20 -19.16
N MET A 140 -1.92 -12.19 -18.29
CA MET A 140 -1.40 -12.30 -16.92
C MET A 140 -2.09 -13.40 -16.14
N TRP A 141 -3.42 -13.46 -16.19
CA TRP A 141 -4.19 -14.51 -15.53
C TRP A 141 -3.89 -15.89 -16.12
N GLN A 142 -3.77 -16.00 -17.44
CA GLN A 142 -3.40 -17.24 -18.09
C GLN A 142 -2.03 -17.77 -17.58
N GLN A 143 -1.02 -16.93 -17.52
CA GLN A 143 0.30 -17.30 -17.00
C GLN A 143 0.26 -17.73 -15.52
N ILE A 144 -0.48 -17.00 -14.69
CA ILE A 144 -0.66 -17.32 -13.27
C ILE A 144 -1.27 -18.70 -13.10
N ILE A 145 -2.28 -19.04 -13.91
CA ILE A 145 -2.98 -20.33 -13.88
C ILE A 145 -2.09 -21.44 -14.41
N GLU A 146 -1.46 -21.27 -15.57
CA GLU A 146 -0.58 -22.26 -16.20
C GLU A 146 0.60 -22.63 -15.31
N ARG A 147 1.18 -21.66 -14.62
CA ARG A 147 2.28 -21.87 -13.67
C ARG A 147 1.81 -22.32 -12.28
N LYS A 148 0.50 -22.44 -12.06
CA LYS A 148 -0.12 -22.82 -10.78
C LYS A 148 0.29 -21.96 -9.60
N LEU A 149 0.52 -20.66 -9.83
CA LEU A 149 1.10 -19.76 -8.83
C LEU A 149 0.15 -19.47 -7.66
N LEU A 150 -1.18 -19.48 -7.89
CA LEU A 150 -2.16 -19.05 -6.89
C LEU A 150 -2.17 -19.91 -5.63
N TYR A 151 -2.06 -21.22 -5.78
CA TYR A 151 -2.28 -22.19 -4.71
C TYR A 151 -1.05 -23.00 -4.32
N THR A 152 -0.01 -22.96 -5.13
CA THR A 152 1.23 -23.70 -4.84
C THR A 152 2.05 -22.89 -3.83
N PRO A 153 2.33 -23.45 -2.63
CA PRO A 153 3.15 -22.75 -1.66
C PRO A 153 4.58 -22.59 -2.17
N ASP A 154 4.96 -21.39 -2.48
CA ASP A 154 6.30 -21.01 -2.95
C ASP A 154 6.63 -19.59 -2.46
N GLN A 155 7.31 -19.51 -1.33
CA GLN A 155 7.68 -18.25 -0.70
C GLN A 155 8.49 -17.33 -1.62
N PRO A 156 9.58 -17.79 -2.29
CA PRO A 156 10.37 -16.93 -3.16
C PRO A 156 9.57 -16.36 -4.33
N THR A 157 8.65 -17.13 -4.90
CA THR A 157 7.78 -16.64 -5.98
C THR A 157 6.75 -15.65 -5.43
N THR A 158 6.12 -15.97 -4.31
CA THR A 158 5.13 -15.10 -3.68
C THR A 158 5.74 -13.75 -3.30
N ASP A 159 6.93 -13.74 -2.69
CA ASP A 159 7.60 -12.51 -2.29
C ASP A 159 7.88 -11.57 -3.46
N ARG A 160 8.19 -12.12 -4.66
CA ARG A 160 8.38 -11.28 -5.87
C ARG A 160 7.18 -10.47 -6.28
N PHE A 161 5.97 -10.88 -5.92
CA PHE A 161 4.75 -10.10 -6.19
C PHE A 161 4.54 -8.96 -5.19
N PHE A 162 5.24 -8.97 -4.06
CA PHE A 162 5.06 -8.02 -2.96
C PHE A 162 6.33 -7.31 -2.53
N ASP A 163 7.48 -7.65 -3.12
CA ASP A 163 8.77 -7.02 -2.80
C ASP A 163 8.92 -5.70 -3.54
N ASP A 164 9.01 -4.61 -2.81
CA ASP A 164 9.17 -3.25 -3.34
C ASP A 164 10.50 -3.04 -4.12
N VAL A 165 11.46 -3.93 -3.97
CA VAL A 165 12.76 -3.85 -4.64
C VAL A 165 12.75 -4.56 -6.00
N VAL A 166 12.05 -5.70 -6.06
CA VAL A 166 11.99 -6.56 -7.26
C VAL A 166 10.67 -6.37 -8.00
N SER A 167 9.60 -6.22 -7.25
CA SER A 167 8.28 -5.87 -7.74
C SER A 167 8.01 -4.45 -7.30
N PRO A 168 7.70 -3.54 -8.18
CA PRO A 168 7.42 -2.14 -7.86
C PRO A 168 6.04 -1.96 -7.21
N LEU A 169 5.69 -2.83 -6.32
CA LEU A 169 4.48 -2.72 -5.52
C LEU A 169 4.68 -1.81 -4.34
#